data_2e9096946237587eea6b6f36b859add1
#
_entry.id   2e9096946237587eea6b6f36b859add1
#
_cell.length_a   1.000
_cell.length_b   1.000
_cell.length_c   1.000
_cell.angle_alpha   90.00
_cell.angle_beta   90.00
_cell.angle_gamma   90.00
#
_symmetry.space_group_name_H-M   'P 1'
#
loop_
_entity.id
_entity.type
_entity.pdbx_description
1 polymer ?
#
loop_
_entity_poly.entity_id
_entity_poly.type
_entity_poly.pdbx_seq_one_letter_code
_entity_poly.pdbx_strand_id
1 'polypeptide(L)'
;MLTDMFILLILVALSAFFSCAETAFMTISRLKAETLAKQKIKGAQTLLKLKEQPRQFIITILIGNNIVNTGASALATVLATDMYGSTGIGIATGIMTFILLTFGEIIPKSLATTHAEDIILFIAQPSMVAIKVMYPLVLMFEWVTTIFIKMFGGAKATQLYSESELKTLVEIG
;
A
#
# COMPACT_ATOMS: atom_id res chain seq x y z
N MET A 1 10.78 -13.66 -23.76
CA MET A 1 11.67 -12.52 -23.46
C MET A 1 10.97 -11.17 -23.53
N LEU A 2 10.47 -10.69 -24.69
CA LEU A 2 9.73 -9.38 -24.73
C LEU A 2 8.49 -9.37 -23.84
N THR A 3 7.70 -10.43 -23.85
CA THR A 3 6.53 -10.57 -22.99
C THR A 3 6.90 -10.50 -21.51
N ASP A 4 7.95 -11.17 -21.10
CA ASP A 4 8.38 -11.25 -19.70
C ASP A 4 8.93 -9.90 -19.21
N MET A 5 9.64 -9.19 -20.07
CA MET A 5 10.07 -7.82 -19.79
C MET A 5 8.88 -6.86 -19.65
N PHE A 6 7.84 -7.04 -20.48
CA PHE A 6 6.62 -6.25 -20.34
C PHE A 6 5.87 -6.57 -19.03
N ILE A 7 5.83 -7.84 -18.62
CA ILE A 7 5.28 -8.24 -17.33
C ILE A 7 6.08 -7.63 -16.18
N LEU A 8 7.42 -7.64 -16.25
CA LEU A 8 8.27 -6.97 -15.25
C LEU A 8 7.95 -5.48 -15.12
N LEU A 9 7.80 -4.78 -16.26
CA LEU A 9 7.44 -3.36 -16.25
C LEU A 9 6.09 -3.11 -15.58
N ILE A 10 5.09 -3.97 -15.85
CA ILE A 10 3.79 -3.90 -15.20
C ILE A 10 3.92 -4.12 -13.69
N LEU A 11 4.73 -5.11 -13.27
CA LEU A 11 4.93 -5.39 -11.85
C LEU A 11 5.61 -4.22 -11.13
N VAL A 12 6.63 -3.59 -11.71
CA VAL A 12 7.25 -2.38 -11.16
C VAL A 12 6.25 -1.22 -11.07
N ALA A 13 5.42 -1.03 -12.09
CA ALA A 13 4.38 0.00 -12.08
C ALA A 13 3.30 -0.27 -11.00
N LEU A 14 2.93 -1.53 -10.78
CA LEU A 14 2.02 -1.92 -9.71
C LEU A 14 2.66 -1.73 -8.33
N SER A 15 3.95 -2.01 -8.17
CA SER A 15 4.69 -1.70 -6.95
C SER A 15 4.63 -0.20 -6.63
N ALA A 16 4.93 0.64 -7.63
CA ALA A 16 4.81 2.09 -7.51
C ALA A 16 3.39 2.54 -7.14
N PHE A 17 2.37 1.93 -7.75
CA PHE A 17 0.96 2.19 -7.42
C PHE A 17 0.66 1.89 -5.94
N PHE A 18 1.03 0.72 -5.43
CA PHE A 18 0.80 0.35 -4.04
C PHE A 18 1.56 1.25 -3.07
N SER A 19 2.81 1.59 -3.38
CA SER A 19 3.64 2.50 -2.58
C SER A 19 3.08 3.94 -2.54
N CYS A 20 2.60 4.46 -3.66
CA CYS A 20 1.88 5.74 -3.71
C CYS A 20 0.59 5.69 -2.88
N ALA A 21 -0.20 4.62 -3.04
CA ALA A 21 -1.46 4.46 -2.34
C ALA A 21 -1.29 4.44 -0.82
N GLU A 22 -0.30 3.69 -0.32
CA GLU A 22 0.04 3.64 1.09
C GLU A 22 0.36 5.03 1.64
N THR A 23 1.33 5.71 1.03
CA THR A 23 1.85 6.97 1.53
C THR A 23 0.81 8.09 1.42
N ALA A 24 0.14 8.24 0.28
CA ALA A 24 -0.89 9.26 0.11
C ALA A 24 -2.08 9.03 1.07
N PHE A 25 -2.49 7.78 1.28
CA PHE A 25 -3.53 7.45 2.25
C PHE A 25 -3.11 7.83 3.68
N MET A 26 -1.90 7.50 4.10
CA MET A 26 -1.43 7.83 5.45
C MET A 26 -1.28 9.34 5.66
N THR A 27 -0.89 10.09 4.64
CA THR A 27 -0.70 11.55 4.70
C THR A 27 -2.00 12.32 4.87
N ILE A 28 -3.09 11.89 4.24
CA ILE A 28 -4.39 12.58 4.32
C ILE A 28 -5.14 12.17 5.58
N SER A 29 -5.57 13.15 6.39
CA SER A 29 -6.39 12.88 7.56
C SER A 29 -7.84 12.55 7.19
N ARG A 30 -8.58 11.89 8.11
CA ARG A 30 -10.02 11.63 7.94
C ARG A 30 -10.81 12.95 7.80
N LEU A 31 -10.48 13.95 8.60
CA LEU A 31 -11.13 15.26 8.56
C LEU A 31 -10.96 15.94 7.19
N LYS A 32 -9.76 15.86 6.60
CA LYS A 32 -9.50 16.37 5.25
C LYS A 32 -10.34 15.61 4.21
N ALA A 33 -10.44 14.28 4.31
CA ALA A 33 -11.26 13.47 3.42
C ALA A 33 -12.75 13.84 3.51
N GLU A 34 -13.28 14.12 4.71
CA GLU A 34 -14.65 14.60 4.93
C GLU A 34 -14.88 15.97 4.28
N THR A 35 -13.91 16.88 4.42
CA THR A 35 -13.97 18.21 3.79
C THR A 35 -14.03 18.11 2.27
N LEU A 36 -13.17 17.29 1.66
CA LEU A 36 -13.14 17.06 0.23
C LEU A 36 -14.45 16.41 -0.28
N ALA A 37 -15.02 15.50 0.50
CA ALA A 37 -16.30 14.86 0.19
C ALA A 37 -17.46 15.87 0.23
N LYS A 38 -17.49 16.78 1.21
CA LYS A 38 -18.48 17.88 1.27
C LYS A 38 -18.36 18.82 0.08
N GLN A 39 -17.16 19.08 -0.39
CA GLN A 39 -16.88 19.89 -1.60
C GLN A 39 -17.21 19.14 -2.90
N LYS A 40 -17.68 17.89 -2.85
CA LYS A 40 -18.04 17.04 -4.00
C LYS A 40 -16.88 16.81 -4.96
N ILE A 41 -15.64 16.80 -4.47
CA ILE A 41 -14.46 16.53 -5.28
C ILE A 41 -14.48 15.07 -5.74
N LYS A 42 -14.16 14.84 -7.02
CA LYS A 42 -14.16 13.50 -7.61
C LYS A 42 -13.18 12.59 -6.86
N GLY A 43 -13.62 11.39 -6.49
CA GLY A 43 -12.82 10.44 -5.72
C GLY A 43 -12.92 10.59 -4.19
N ALA A 44 -13.33 11.76 -3.66
CA ALA A 44 -13.37 12.04 -2.24
C ALA A 44 -14.35 11.15 -1.46
N GLN A 45 -15.51 10.81 -2.05
CA GLN A 45 -16.45 9.88 -1.44
C GLN A 45 -15.86 8.48 -1.29
N THR A 46 -15.06 8.04 -2.27
CA THR A 46 -14.37 6.75 -2.22
C THR A 46 -13.26 6.78 -1.16
N LEU A 47 -12.49 7.88 -1.12
CA LEU A 47 -11.48 8.09 -0.09
C LEU A 47 -12.09 8.05 1.31
N LEU A 48 -13.23 8.69 1.52
CA LEU A 48 -13.92 8.68 2.81
C LEU A 48 -14.31 7.26 3.23
N LYS A 49 -14.86 6.44 2.32
CA LYS A 49 -15.15 5.03 2.57
C LYS A 49 -13.89 4.23 2.94
N LEU A 50 -12.75 4.50 2.28
CA LEU A 50 -11.47 3.86 2.63
C LEU A 50 -11.02 4.26 4.04
N LYS A 51 -11.26 5.51 4.44
CA LYS A 51 -10.96 6.03 5.79
C LYS A 51 -11.87 5.48 6.89
N GLU A 52 -13.02 4.90 6.53
CA GLU A 52 -13.88 4.17 7.47
C GLU A 52 -13.33 2.79 7.83
N GLN A 53 -12.54 2.17 6.93
CA GLN A 53 -11.93 0.86 7.12
C GLN A 53 -10.40 0.89 6.87
N PRO A 54 -9.64 1.71 7.63
CA PRO A 54 -8.23 1.96 7.36
C PRO A 54 -7.38 0.69 7.45
N ARG A 55 -7.70 -0.19 8.40
CA ARG A 55 -6.98 -1.45 8.61
C ARG A 55 -7.05 -2.35 7.38
N GLN A 56 -8.24 -2.53 6.83
CA GLN A 56 -8.44 -3.36 5.65
C GLN A 56 -7.68 -2.81 4.43
N PHE A 57 -7.74 -1.49 4.23
CA PHE A 57 -6.98 -0.82 3.18
C PHE A 57 -5.48 -1.07 3.32
N ILE A 58 -4.91 -0.79 4.48
CA ILE A 58 -3.47 -0.92 4.74
C ILE A 58 -3.01 -2.37 4.52
N ILE A 59 -3.73 -3.37 5.07
CA ILE A 59 -3.41 -4.78 4.88
C ILE A 59 -3.44 -5.14 3.39
N THR A 60 -4.46 -4.70 2.65
CA THR A 60 -4.56 -4.94 1.21
C THR A 60 -3.36 -4.39 0.45
N ILE A 61 -2.99 -3.14 0.72
CA ILE A 61 -1.86 -2.48 0.06
C ILE A 61 -0.54 -3.20 0.38
N LEU A 62 -0.31 -3.54 1.64
CA LEU A 62 0.89 -4.27 2.07
C LEU A 62 1.00 -5.64 1.39
N ILE A 63 -0.08 -6.42 1.36
CA ILE A 63 -0.10 -7.73 0.69
C ILE A 63 0.16 -7.54 -0.80
N GLY A 64 -0.54 -6.59 -1.45
CA GLY A 64 -0.40 -6.30 -2.87
C GLY A 64 1.03 -5.93 -3.24
N ASN A 65 1.62 -5.02 -2.50
CA ASN A 65 3.01 -4.59 -2.72
C ASN A 65 4.00 -5.76 -2.59
N ASN A 66 3.85 -6.58 -1.53
CA ASN A 66 4.73 -7.73 -1.32
C ASN A 66 4.58 -8.79 -2.42
N ILE A 67 3.36 -9.13 -2.84
CA ILE A 67 3.13 -10.08 -3.94
C ILE A 67 3.79 -9.59 -5.22
N VAL A 68 3.61 -8.32 -5.54
CA VAL A 68 4.15 -7.70 -6.77
C VAL A 68 5.67 -7.67 -6.73
N ASN A 69 6.27 -7.24 -5.62
CA ASN A 69 7.73 -7.16 -5.49
C ASN A 69 8.39 -8.53 -5.52
N THR A 70 7.80 -9.52 -4.84
CA THR A 70 8.28 -10.91 -4.86
C THR A 70 8.13 -11.50 -6.26
N GLY A 71 6.99 -11.28 -6.91
CA GLY A 71 6.74 -11.74 -8.28
C GLY A 71 7.72 -11.13 -9.29
N ALA A 72 7.99 -9.83 -9.20
CA ALA A 72 8.96 -9.15 -10.05
C ALA A 72 10.38 -9.71 -9.86
N SER A 73 10.79 -9.90 -8.61
CA SER A 73 12.11 -10.45 -8.28
C SER A 73 12.26 -11.90 -8.77
N ALA A 74 11.22 -12.73 -8.58
CA ALA A 74 11.22 -14.12 -9.05
C ALA A 74 11.31 -14.20 -10.59
N LEU A 75 10.49 -13.41 -11.31
CA LEU A 75 10.51 -13.38 -12.76
C LEU A 75 11.86 -12.91 -13.30
N ALA A 76 12.43 -11.85 -12.73
CA ALA A 76 13.74 -11.36 -13.12
C ALA A 76 14.85 -12.39 -12.88
N THR A 77 14.76 -13.16 -11.78
CA THR A 77 15.71 -14.24 -11.48
C THR A 77 15.63 -15.35 -12.53
N VAL A 78 14.42 -15.77 -12.93
CA VAL A 78 14.25 -16.76 -14.00
C VAL A 78 14.89 -16.26 -15.29
N LEU A 79 14.55 -15.06 -15.74
CA LEU A 79 15.09 -14.47 -16.97
C LEU A 79 16.62 -14.36 -16.96
N ALA A 80 17.19 -13.91 -15.84
CA ALA A 80 18.63 -13.77 -15.73
C ALA A 80 19.35 -15.13 -15.66
N THR A 81 18.71 -16.13 -15.05
CA THR A 81 19.26 -17.50 -15.01
C THR A 81 19.26 -18.13 -16.40
N ASP A 82 18.22 -17.90 -17.18
CA ASP A 82 18.13 -18.38 -18.56
C ASP A 82 19.22 -17.74 -19.46
N MET A 83 19.61 -16.48 -19.19
CA MET A 83 20.62 -15.76 -19.98
C MET A 83 22.06 -15.99 -19.51
N TYR A 84 22.28 -16.09 -18.19
CA TYR A 84 23.61 -16.07 -17.59
C TYR A 84 23.91 -17.28 -16.69
N GLY A 85 23.02 -18.28 -16.68
CA GLY A 85 23.16 -19.44 -15.78
C GLY A 85 23.09 -19.05 -14.31
N SER A 86 23.78 -19.79 -13.45
CA SER A 86 23.75 -19.54 -11.97
C SER A 86 24.24 -18.16 -11.56
N THR A 87 25.12 -17.53 -12.33
CA THR A 87 25.61 -16.16 -12.08
C THR A 87 24.50 -15.12 -12.23
N GLY A 88 23.49 -15.42 -13.06
CA GLY A 88 22.33 -14.56 -13.30
C GLY A 88 21.54 -14.26 -12.03
N ILE A 89 21.50 -15.17 -11.05
CA ILE A 89 20.75 -15.00 -9.80
C ILE A 89 21.25 -13.77 -9.03
N GLY A 90 22.56 -13.64 -8.85
CA GLY A 90 23.15 -12.49 -8.15
C GLY A 90 22.95 -11.18 -8.89
N ILE A 91 23.08 -11.19 -10.23
CA ILE A 91 22.86 -10.03 -11.09
C ILE A 91 21.40 -9.57 -10.99
N ALA A 92 20.46 -10.50 -11.15
CA ALA A 92 19.02 -10.20 -11.06
C ALA A 92 18.67 -9.62 -9.70
N THR A 93 19.14 -10.21 -8.61
CA THR A 93 18.88 -9.72 -7.25
C THR A 93 19.36 -8.28 -7.08
N GLY A 94 20.59 -7.96 -7.47
CA GLY A 94 21.12 -6.61 -7.35
C GLY A 94 20.35 -5.58 -8.19
N ILE A 95 20.11 -5.89 -9.46
CA ILE A 95 19.40 -4.99 -10.39
C ILE A 95 17.93 -4.79 -9.92
N MET A 96 17.22 -5.87 -9.59
CA MET A 96 15.82 -5.76 -9.18
C MET A 96 15.66 -5.06 -7.84
N THR A 97 16.57 -5.28 -6.89
CA THR A 97 16.59 -4.53 -5.63
C THR A 97 16.70 -3.03 -5.92
N PHE A 98 17.63 -2.63 -6.78
CA PHE A 98 17.78 -1.21 -7.13
C PHE A 98 16.54 -0.65 -7.84
N ILE A 99 15.99 -1.37 -8.81
CA ILE A 99 14.81 -0.94 -9.58
C ILE A 99 13.59 -0.82 -8.66
N LEU A 100 13.31 -1.86 -7.86
CA LEU A 100 12.13 -1.87 -6.98
C LEU A 100 12.23 -0.83 -5.87
N LEU A 101 13.40 -0.68 -5.23
CA LEU A 101 13.58 0.37 -4.23
C LEU A 101 13.45 1.76 -4.83
N THR A 102 14.08 2.01 -5.99
CA THR A 102 14.07 3.36 -6.57
C THR A 102 12.72 3.69 -7.21
N PHE A 103 12.24 2.86 -8.14
CA PHE A 103 11.07 3.15 -8.96
C PHE A 103 9.77 2.58 -8.39
N GLY A 104 9.86 1.52 -7.60
CA GLY A 104 8.70 0.89 -6.93
C GLY A 104 8.38 1.51 -5.57
N GLU A 105 9.36 2.10 -4.85
CA GLU A 105 9.14 2.56 -3.47
C GLU A 105 9.57 4.01 -3.24
N ILE A 106 10.86 4.36 -3.36
CA ILE A 106 11.39 5.67 -2.91
C ILE A 106 10.77 6.82 -3.69
N ILE A 107 10.85 6.79 -5.03
CA ILE A 107 10.28 7.85 -5.88
C ILE A 107 8.76 7.94 -5.71
N PRO A 108 7.98 6.84 -5.79
CA PRO A 108 6.54 6.88 -5.58
C PRO A 108 6.12 7.42 -4.22
N LYS A 109 6.77 7.01 -3.14
CA LYS A 109 6.49 7.50 -1.78
C LYS A 109 6.83 8.98 -1.62
N SER A 110 7.94 9.43 -2.20
CA SER A 110 8.32 10.84 -2.19
C SER A 110 7.30 11.73 -2.93
N LEU A 111 6.87 11.30 -4.12
CA LEU A 111 5.82 11.98 -4.88
C LEU A 111 4.48 12.00 -4.11
N ALA A 112 4.13 10.86 -3.50
CA ALA A 112 2.89 10.74 -2.74
C ALA A 112 2.88 11.59 -1.46
N THR A 113 4.03 11.88 -0.88
CA THR A 113 4.13 12.80 0.26
C THR A 113 3.87 14.25 -0.16
N THR A 114 4.39 14.66 -1.33
CA THR A 114 4.25 16.04 -1.83
C THR A 114 2.89 16.33 -2.47
N HIS A 115 2.30 15.34 -3.13
CA HIS A 115 1.04 15.48 -3.89
C HIS A 115 -0.04 14.52 -3.37
N ALA A 116 -0.10 14.34 -2.05
CA ALA A 116 -0.94 13.34 -1.41
C ALA A 116 -2.42 13.44 -1.78
N GLU A 117 -2.96 14.65 -1.86
CA GLU A 117 -4.38 14.89 -2.16
C GLU A 117 -4.75 14.44 -3.57
N ASP A 118 -4.02 14.88 -4.59
CA ASP A 118 -4.30 14.54 -5.99
C ASP A 118 -4.12 13.04 -6.23
N ILE A 119 -3.02 12.49 -5.69
CA ILE A 119 -2.70 11.07 -5.85
C ILE A 119 -3.77 10.19 -5.21
N ILE A 120 -4.17 10.47 -3.96
CA ILE A 120 -5.14 9.60 -3.28
C ILE A 120 -6.52 9.68 -3.92
N LEU A 121 -6.95 10.85 -4.39
CA LEU A 121 -8.21 11.01 -5.09
C LEU A 121 -8.25 10.21 -6.40
N PHE A 122 -7.13 10.15 -7.12
CA PHE A 122 -6.98 9.36 -8.34
C PHE A 122 -6.94 7.85 -8.03
N ILE A 123 -6.17 7.45 -7.00
CA ILE A 123 -5.92 6.05 -6.65
C ILE A 123 -7.09 5.43 -5.84
N ALA A 124 -7.93 6.22 -5.18
CA ALA A 124 -8.99 5.71 -4.31
C ALA A 124 -9.91 4.69 -5.01
N GLN A 125 -10.31 4.93 -6.25
CA GLN A 125 -11.18 4.01 -6.99
C GLN A 125 -10.48 2.68 -7.35
N PRO A 126 -9.31 2.64 -8.00
CA PRO A 126 -8.61 1.39 -8.23
C PRO A 126 -8.24 0.64 -6.94
N SER A 127 -7.97 1.35 -5.85
CA SER A 127 -7.74 0.70 -4.54
C SER A 127 -8.97 -0.06 -4.01
N MET A 128 -10.18 0.43 -4.25
CA MET A 128 -11.41 -0.31 -3.90
C MET A 128 -11.54 -1.62 -4.70
N VAL A 129 -11.07 -1.64 -5.94
CA VAL A 129 -11.02 -2.87 -6.73
C VAL A 129 -9.99 -3.83 -6.14
N ALA A 130 -8.79 -3.34 -5.81
CA ALA A 130 -7.75 -4.15 -5.16
C ALA A 130 -8.26 -4.79 -3.85
N ILE A 131 -8.96 -4.02 -3.00
CA ILE A 131 -9.58 -4.56 -1.77
C ILE A 131 -10.53 -5.71 -2.08
N LYS A 132 -11.41 -5.55 -3.06
CA LYS A 132 -12.38 -6.61 -3.42
C LYS A 132 -11.70 -7.87 -3.93
N VAL A 133 -10.71 -7.73 -4.80
CA VAL A 133 -9.96 -8.86 -5.39
C VAL A 133 -9.15 -9.58 -4.32
N MET A 134 -8.53 -8.83 -3.41
CA MET A 134 -7.64 -9.38 -2.38
C MET A 134 -8.38 -9.74 -1.09
N TYR A 135 -9.69 -9.53 -1.02
CA TYR A 135 -10.50 -9.77 0.18
C TYR A 135 -10.27 -11.14 0.84
N PRO A 136 -10.26 -12.27 0.11
CA PRO A 136 -10.02 -13.58 0.74
C PRO A 136 -8.62 -13.69 1.37
N LEU A 137 -7.60 -13.09 0.74
CA LEU A 137 -6.25 -13.04 1.31
C LEU A 137 -6.21 -12.16 2.57
N VAL A 138 -6.86 -11.01 2.53
CA VAL A 138 -6.94 -10.10 3.68
C VAL A 138 -7.58 -10.81 4.87
N LEU A 139 -8.68 -11.53 4.68
CA LEU A 139 -9.33 -12.30 5.75
C LEU A 139 -8.40 -13.36 6.35
N MET A 140 -7.64 -14.06 5.52
CA MET A 140 -6.66 -15.05 5.98
C MET A 140 -5.60 -14.39 6.88
N PHE A 141 -5.02 -13.27 6.46
CA PHE A 141 -4.02 -12.54 7.24
C PHE A 141 -4.61 -11.93 8.52
N GLU A 142 -5.83 -11.41 8.49
CA GLU A 142 -6.52 -10.93 9.68
C GLU A 142 -6.78 -12.04 10.69
N TRP A 143 -7.16 -13.22 10.22
CA TRP A 143 -7.35 -14.40 11.08
C TRP A 143 -6.04 -14.79 11.76
N VAL A 144 -4.94 -14.93 11.00
CA VAL A 144 -3.61 -15.22 11.54
C VAL A 144 -3.20 -14.17 12.57
N THR A 145 -3.30 -12.89 12.22
CA THR A 145 -2.95 -11.77 13.12
C THR A 145 -3.78 -11.82 14.41
N THR A 146 -5.06 -12.13 14.31
CA THR A 146 -5.95 -12.21 15.48
C THR A 146 -5.55 -13.35 16.43
N ILE A 147 -5.10 -14.50 15.89
CA ILE A 147 -4.58 -15.60 16.70
C ILE A 147 -3.33 -15.15 17.47
N PHE A 148 -2.38 -14.53 16.77
CA PHE A 148 -1.15 -14.04 17.41
C PHE A 148 -1.44 -12.99 18.50
N ILE A 149 -2.31 -12.03 18.24
CA ILE A 149 -2.71 -11.02 19.24
C ILE A 149 -3.32 -11.68 20.47
N LYS A 150 -4.18 -12.69 20.29
CA LYS A 150 -4.78 -13.44 21.41
C LYS A 150 -3.75 -14.24 22.20
N MET A 151 -2.76 -14.85 21.53
CA MET A 151 -1.69 -15.61 22.19
C MET A 151 -0.76 -14.74 23.04
N PHE A 152 -0.47 -13.51 22.58
CA PHE A 152 0.43 -12.59 23.28
C PHE A 152 -0.29 -11.62 24.24
N GLY A 153 -1.53 -11.95 24.65
CA GLY A 153 -2.25 -11.16 25.64
C GLY A 153 -2.65 -9.78 25.14
N GLY A 154 -3.14 -9.70 23.90
CA GLY A 154 -3.51 -8.46 23.24
C GLY A 154 -4.44 -7.63 24.11
N ALA A 155 -3.96 -6.48 24.56
CA ALA A 155 -4.76 -5.45 25.19
C ALA A 155 -5.95 -5.11 24.28
N LYS A 156 -7.13 -4.97 24.87
CA LYS A 156 -8.31 -4.40 24.20
C LYS A 156 -7.85 -3.19 23.41
N ALA A 157 -8.25 -3.11 22.13
CA ALA A 157 -8.02 -1.93 21.31
C ALA A 157 -8.41 -0.70 22.12
N THR A 158 -7.41 0.00 22.61
CA THR A 158 -7.60 1.24 23.36
C THR A 158 -8.22 2.22 22.38
N GLN A 159 -9.33 2.79 22.73
CA GLN A 159 -9.98 3.86 21.95
C GLN A 159 -8.90 4.89 21.60
N LEU A 160 -8.78 5.20 20.33
CA LEU A 160 -7.70 6.03 19.76
C LEU A 160 -7.62 7.47 20.29
N TYR A 161 -8.56 7.85 21.17
CA TYR A 161 -8.54 9.11 21.91
C TYR A 161 -9.09 8.89 23.30
N SER A 162 -8.27 9.12 24.31
CA SER A 162 -8.73 9.28 25.68
C SER A 162 -9.54 10.60 25.78
N GLU A 163 -10.58 10.65 26.62
CA GLU A 163 -11.31 11.91 26.89
C GLU A 163 -10.38 13.08 27.30
N SER A 164 -9.23 12.75 27.91
CA SER A 164 -8.18 13.73 28.25
C SER A 164 -7.50 14.33 27.04
N GLU A 165 -7.24 13.54 25.99
CA GLU A 165 -6.62 14.03 24.73
C GLU A 165 -7.58 14.90 23.93
N LEU A 166 -8.89 14.57 23.94
CA LEU A 166 -9.93 15.41 23.33
C LEU A 166 -10.05 16.77 24.06
N LYS A 167 -9.95 16.80 25.39
CA LYS A 167 -9.95 18.05 26.16
C LYS A 167 -8.74 18.92 25.81
N THR A 168 -7.56 18.33 25.72
CA THR A 168 -6.33 19.07 25.37
C THR A 168 -6.38 19.65 23.97
N LEU A 169 -6.99 18.96 22.99
CA LEU A 169 -7.18 19.48 21.63
C LEU A 169 -8.18 20.65 21.56
N VAL A 170 -9.17 20.68 22.47
CA VAL A 170 -10.15 21.77 22.57
C VAL A 170 -9.57 22.99 23.31
N GLU A 171 -8.61 22.80 24.22
CA GLU A 171 -7.97 23.90 24.96
C GLU A 171 -6.84 24.61 24.15
N ILE A 172 -6.32 23.97 23.10
CA ILE A 172 -5.23 24.52 22.25
C ILE A 172 -5.78 25.20 20.96
N GLY A 173 -7.06 25.08 20.63
CA GLY A 173 -7.74 25.69 19.50
C GLY A 173 -8.59 26.87 19.91
#